data_f8534221aed5621b90c49dd87a973d37
#
_entry.id   f8534221aed5621b90c49dd87a973d37
#
_cell.length_a   1.000
_cell.length_b   1.000
_cell.length_c   1.000
_cell.angle_alpha   90.00
_cell.angle_beta   90.00
_cell.angle_gamma   90.00
#
_symmetry.space_group_name_H-M   'P 1'
#
loop_
_entity.id
_entity.type
_entity.pdbx_description
1 polymer ?
#
loop_
_entity_poly.entity_id
_entity_poly.type
_entity_poly.pdbx_seq_one_letter_code
_entity_poly.pdbx_strand_id
1 'polypeptide(L)'
;MSEIVGIDLGTTNSVVAWTDQSGRTEIIAGPEGSRIVPSVVYFEPGGGIVIGERATQFSVIEPTRAARLFKRGMGLNSFLNNGEKFTVDGKTWSPEELSSLVLKKLVTHASSHLRQEIKRVVITVPAYFGEPERAATRLAGEISGLEVVRILNEPTAAAIAHGIDQRGQQSRMLVFDLGGGTFDVTVMDIAPDGGMTVVATGGDRQLGGADFDAMILEQMADEIDLKFALDLTEDLYAFVDARNKAEEIKKDLSAMQTAQRPLTIGGKPFMFQLSRANFESMIAQQIGDIRDTVMNTLEMAGGGTGGIDEVLMVGGSSRIPIFSSLLKEITGKEPIFSRNLDEDVAKGAAILAAKLRGDASPQSFIDSIPLPVDVASHGLGVSLLEGEKMVNRVIIPSGSRIPASGEIEAFTITDDQMQLQLELNEGDEVDIQFVRKLGESLGNFPKPRPMSHPIRISMSYDADQMIQVKAFDGKTGDFICEINLKHETLLSMSERDKARDFLKGLDFE
;
A
#
# COMPACT_ATOMS: atom_id res chain seq x y z
N MET A 1 13.44 0.26 -27.09
CA MET A 1 12.57 1.00 -26.14
C MET A 1 13.31 1.07 -24.82
N SER A 2 13.02 2.06 -23.95
CA SER A 2 13.66 2.11 -22.63
C SER A 2 13.14 0.99 -21.73
N GLU A 3 14.04 0.38 -20.94
CA GLU A 3 13.68 -0.68 -19.99
C GLU A 3 12.68 -0.16 -18.94
N ILE A 4 11.84 -1.07 -18.47
CA ILE A 4 10.90 -0.84 -17.37
C ILE A 4 11.18 -1.90 -16.30
N VAL A 5 11.33 -1.49 -15.06
CA VAL A 5 11.50 -2.40 -13.92
C VAL A 5 10.25 -2.44 -13.05
N GLY A 6 10.06 -3.55 -12.36
CA GLY A 6 9.02 -3.70 -11.34
C GLY A 6 9.62 -3.46 -9.96
N ILE A 7 8.91 -2.69 -9.15
CA ILE A 7 9.33 -2.36 -7.78
C ILE A 7 8.20 -2.72 -6.82
N ASP A 8 8.53 -3.55 -5.85
CA ASP A 8 7.76 -3.68 -4.63
C ASP A 8 8.27 -2.63 -3.62
N LEU A 9 7.46 -1.59 -3.41
CA LEU A 9 7.74 -0.56 -2.41
C LEU A 9 7.05 -0.93 -1.10
N GLY A 10 7.67 -1.81 -0.31
CA GLY A 10 7.08 -2.31 0.92
C GLY A 10 7.25 -1.38 2.13
N THR A 11 6.40 -1.56 3.16
CA THR A 11 6.44 -0.78 4.41
C THR A 11 7.74 -1.00 5.19
N THR A 12 8.25 -2.22 5.21
CA THR A 12 9.46 -2.61 5.93
C THR A 12 10.62 -2.91 4.99
N ASN A 13 10.35 -3.51 3.84
CA ASN A 13 11.34 -3.93 2.86
C ASN A 13 10.87 -3.59 1.47
N SER A 14 11.79 -3.24 0.59
CA SER A 14 11.52 -2.95 -0.82
C SER A 14 12.44 -3.77 -1.72
N VAL A 15 11.91 -4.14 -2.90
CA VAL A 15 12.58 -5.03 -3.84
C VAL A 15 12.41 -4.50 -5.26
N VAL A 16 13.44 -4.64 -6.09
CA VAL A 16 13.38 -4.33 -7.52
C VAL A 16 13.67 -5.58 -8.34
N ALA A 17 12.87 -5.79 -9.38
CA ALA A 17 12.99 -6.90 -10.30
C ALA A 17 12.93 -6.42 -11.75
N TRP A 18 13.47 -7.24 -12.64
CA TRP A 18 13.45 -7.01 -14.08
C TRP A 18 13.16 -8.30 -14.82
N THR A 19 12.49 -8.18 -15.95
CA THR A 19 12.16 -9.30 -16.84
C THR A 19 12.70 -9.01 -18.23
N ASP A 20 13.51 -9.93 -18.75
CA ASP A 20 14.11 -9.81 -20.07
C ASP A 20 13.10 -10.11 -21.20
N GLN A 21 13.53 -9.94 -22.46
CA GLN A 21 12.70 -10.20 -23.64
C GLN A 21 12.31 -11.66 -23.81
N SER A 22 13.05 -12.58 -23.17
CA SER A 22 12.72 -14.03 -23.20
C SER A 22 11.66 -14.42 -22.17
N GLY A 23 11.36 -13.53 -21.24
CA GLY A 23 10.43 -13.76 -20.12
C GLY A 23 11.10 -14.24 -18.84
N ARG A 24 12.43 -14.28 -18.80
CA ARG A 24 13.15 -14.61 -17.58
C ARG A 24 13.12 -13.41 -16.63
N THR A 25 12.62 -13.65 -15.41
CA THR A 25 12.52 -12.64 -14.36
C THR A 25 13.60 -12.86 -13.31
N GLU A 26 14.28 -11.79 -12.91
CA GLU A 26 15.28 -11.82 -11.86
C GLU A 26 15.11 -10.65 -10.89
N ILE A 27 15.49 -10.89 -9.62
CA ILE A 27 15.63 -9.84 -8.63
C ILE A 27 16.98 -9.18 -8.78
N ILE A 28 16.98 -7.86 -8.83
CA ILE A 28 18.21 -7.09 -8.91
C ILE A 28 18.75 -6.87 -7.50
N ALA A 29 19.92 -7.43 -7.23
CA ALA A 29 20.60 -7.23 -5.97
C ALA A 29 21.38 -5.90 -5.96
N GLY A 30 21.47 -5.29 -4.78
CA GLY A 30 22.36 -4.16 -4.56
C GLY A 30 23.84 -4.55 -4.63
N PRO A 31 24.76 -3.56 -4.60
CA PRO A 31 26.21 -3.79 -4.66
C PRO A 31 26.72 -4.74 -3.56
N GLU A 32 26.07 -4.76 -2.43
CA GLU A 32 26.40 -5.61 -1.27
C GLU A 32 25.85 -7.05 -1.40
N GLY A 33 25.19 -7.37 -2.52
CA GLY A 33 24.57 -8.67 -2.79
C GLY A 33 23.20 -8.84 -2.13
N SER A 34 22.69 -7.85 -1.38
CA SER A 34 21.35 -7.90 -0.81
C SER A 34 20.29 -7.76 -1.89
N ARG A 35 19.33 -8.68 -1.91
CA ARG A 35 18.18 -8.69 -2.83
C ARG A 35 17.00 -7.89 -2.30
N ILE A 36 17.03 -7.58 -1.00
CA ILE A 36 15.98 -6.86 -0.27
C ILE A 36 16.64 -5.62 0.32
N VAL A 37 15.98 -4.48 0.17
CA VAL A 37 16.41 -3.21 0.74
C VAL A 37 15.43 -2.82 1.84
N PRO A 38 15.84 -2.77 3.11
CA PRO A 38 15.00 -2.24 4.17
C PRO A 38 14.51 -0.83 3.85
N SER A 39 13.22 -0.57 4.02
CA SER A 39 12.60 0.75 3.81
C SER A 39 12.90 1.67 5.01
N VAL A 40 14.18 1.93 5.23
CA VAL A 40 14.73 2.76 6.31
C VAL A 40 15.63 3.82 5.72
N VAL A 41 15.45 5.07 6.15
CA VAL A 41 16.26 6.22 5.73
C VAL A 41 16.91 6.82 6.97
N TYR A 42 18.21 6.99 6.96
CA TYR A 42 18.98 7.63 8.02
C TYR A 42 19.68 8.87 7.48
N PHE A 43 19.63 9.96 8.24
CA PHE A 43 20.22 11.24 7.91
C PHE A 43 21.50 11.46 8.73
N GLU A 44 22.65 11.43 8.08
CA GLU A 44 23.94 11.63 8.74
C GLU A 44 24.10 13.07 9.26
N PRO A 45 24.75 13.25 10.42
CA PRO A 45 25.22 14.58 10.81
C PRO A 45 26.16 15.13 9.75
N GLY A 46 25.76 16.26 9.10
CA GLY A 46 26.53 16.84 8.01
C GLY A 46 25.92 16.71 6.63
N GLY A 47 24.77 16.04 6.49
CA GLY A 47 23.92 16.11 5.31
C GLY A 47 23.92 14.88 4.39
N GLY A 48 24.62 13.80 4.74
CA GLY A 48 24.56 12.52 4.04
C GLY A 48 23.24 11.79 4.28
N ILE A 49 22.80 10.97 3.31
CA ILE A 49 21.60 10.12 3.44
C ILE A 49 21.99 8.66 3.18
N VAL A 50 21.70 7.81 4.15
CA VAL A 50 21.92 6.37 4.08
C VAL A 50 20.58 5.64 4.02
N ILE A 51 20.45 4.62 3.18
CA ILE A 51 19.21 3.89 2.97
C ILE A 51 19.47 2.39 3.08
N GLY A 52 18.49 1.66 3.62
CA GLY A 52 18.52 0.20 3.69
C GLY A 52 19.24 -0.34 4.93
N GLU A 53 20.03 -1.41 4.77
CA GLU A 53 20.62 -2.16 5.88
C GLU A 53 21.51 -1.28 6.79
N ARG A 54 22.38 -0.47 6.19
CA ARG A 54 23.22 0.47 6.94
C ARG A 54 22.39 1.49 7.73
N ALA A 55 21.30 2.00 7.12
CA ALA A 55 20.37 2.89 7.81
C ALA A 55 19.70 2.21 9.01
N THR A 56 19.38 0.93 8.89
CA THR A 56 18.84 0.12 9.99
C THR A 56 19.85 0.03 11.14
N GLN A 57 21.12 -0.20 10.85
CA GLN A 57 22.19 -0.24 11.86
C GLN A 57 22.38 1.12 12.53
N PHE A 58 22.44 2.21 11.80
CA PHE A 58 22.56 3.56 12.35
C PHE A 58 21.34 3.99 13.15
N SER A 59 20.15 3.48 12.80
CA SER A 59 18.92 3.78 13.54
C SER A 59 18.93 3.30 15.00
N VAL A 60 19.82 2.36 15.34
CA VAL A 60 20.03 1.93 16.73
C VAL A 60 20.88 2.95 17.49
N ILE A 61 21.84 3.58 16.81
CA ILE A 61 22.79 4.51 17.42
C ILE A 61 22.18 5.91 17.56
N GLU A 62 21.51 6.39 16.51
CA GLU A 62 20.87 7.73 16.46
C GLU A 62 19.42 7.61 15.96
N PRO A 63 18.48 7.10 16.77
CA PRO A 63 17.12 6.79 16.34
C PRO A 63 16.34 8.00 15.83
N THR A 64 16.57 9.18 16.40
CA THR A 64 15.90 10.43 16.01
C THR A 64 16.25 10.90 14.61
N ARG A 65 17.30 10.36 14.01
CA ARG A 65 17.75 10.67 12.66
C ARG A 65 17.32 9.63 11.63
N ALA A 66 16.56 8.60 12.04
CA ALA A 66 16.12 7.52 11.16
C ALA A 66 14.60 7.51 10.97
N ALA A 67 14.15 7.48 9.72
CA ALA A 67 12.74 7.30 9.35
C ALA A 67 12.47 5.84 8.98
N ARG A 68 11.37 5.29 9.53
CA ARG A 68 10.87 3.92 9.28
C ARG A 68 9.35 3.95 9.15
N LEU A 69 8.76 2.92 8.54
CA LEU A 69 7.31 2.73 8.40
C LEU A 69 6.56 3.89 7.72
N PHE A 70 7.26 4.76 7.04
CA PHE A 70 6.69 5.98 6.43
C PHE A 70 5.67 5.68 5.32
N LYS A 71 5.67 4.49 4.71
CA LYS A 71 4.64 4.08 3.75
C LYS A 71 3.23 4.11 4.37
N ARG A 72 3.09 3.89 5.69
CA ARG A 72 1.80 4.02 6.40
C ARG A 72 1.24 5.45 6.41
N GLY A 73 2.09 6.43 6.24
CA GLY A 73 1.72 7.86 6.16
C GLY A 73 1.40 8.34 4.75
N MET A 74 1.53 7.49 3.72
CA MET A 74 1.26 7.87 2.33
C MET A 74 -0.18 8.35 2.17
N GLY A 75 -0.35 9.52 1.53
CA GLY A 75 -1.68 10.11 1.35
C GLY A 75 -2.37 10.61 2.65
N LEU A 76 -1.63 10.70 3.76
CA LEU A 76 -2.14 11.21 5.04
C LEU A 76 -1.41 12.51 5.42
N ASN A 77 -2.10 13.35 6.23
CA ASN A 77 -1.52 14.59 6.77
C ASN A 77 -0.49 14.34 7.90
N SER A 78 -0.29 13.09 8.29
CA SER A 78 0.56 12.69 9.41
C SER A 78 1.50 11.57 9.01
N PHE A 79 2.71 11.59 9.55
CA PHE A 79 3.75 10.60 9.29
C PHE A 79 3.45 9.24 9.95
N LEU A 80 2.84 9.28 11.13
CA LEU A 80 2.43 8.12 11.92
C LEU A 80 0.99 8.34 12.41
N ASN A 81 0.36 7.27 12.90
CA ASN A 81 -1.02 7.28 13.41
C ASN A 81 -1.28 8.30 14.53
N ASN A 82 -0.23 8.80 15.19
CA ASN A 82 -0.29 9.81 16.25
C ASN A 82 -0.20 11.26 15.76
N GLY A 83 -0.16 11.51 14.45
CA GLY A 83 -0.06 12.85 13.88
C GLY A 83 1.35 13.47 13.91
N GLU A 84 2.36 12.71 14.34
CA GLU A 84 3.74 13.17 14.34
C GLU A 84 4.31 13.36 12.93
N LYS A 85 5.22 14.32 12.81
CA LYS A 85 5.98 14.59 11.59
C LYS A 85 7.43 14.26 11.82
N PHE A 86 8.05 13.60 10.86
CA PHE A 86 9.48 13.32 10.92
C PHE A 86 10.28 14.58 10.55
N THR A 87 11.02 15.11 11.53
CA THR A 87 11.84 16.32 11.35
C THR A 87 13.27 16.05 11.75
N VAL A 88 14.21 16.35 10.87
CA VAL A 88 15.65 16.22 11.11
C VAL A 88 16.37 17.43 10.48
N ASP A 89 17.36 17.96 11.20
CA ASP A 89 18.17 19.14 10.81
C ASP A 89 17.29 20.33 10.35
N GLY A 90 16.13 20.54 11.02
CA GLY A 90 15.20 21.64 10.75
C GLY A 90 14.32 21.45 9.50
N LYS A 91 14.47 20.33 8.76
CA LYS A 91 13.57 19.96 7.66
C LYS A 91 12.58 18.89 8.10
N THR A 92 11.30 19.13 7.82
CA THR A 92 10.23 18.12 7.93
C THR A 92 10.14 17.37 6.60
N TRP A 93 10.16 16.04 6.67
CA TRP A 93 10.11 15.15 5.52
C TRP A 93 8.73 14.51 5.41
N SER A 94 8.17 14.49 4.21
CA SER A 94 6.91 13.80 3.94
C SER A 94 7.16 12.29 3.66
N PRO A 95 6.14 11.44 3.84
CA PRO A 95 6.21 10.04 3.45
C PRO A 95 6.60 9.84 1.98
N GLU A 96 6.12 10.71 1.08
CA GLU A 96 6.43 10.69 -0.35
C GLU A 96 7.91 10.99 -0.60
N GLU A 97 8.47 12.00 0.07
CA GLU A 97 9.89 12.32 -0.04
C GLU A 97 10.77 11.16 0.45
N LEU A 98 10.42 10.55 1.59
CA LEU A 98 11.17 9.40 2.13
C LEU A 98 11.05 8.17 1.23
N SER A 99 9.86 7.90 0.69
CA SER A 99 9.64 6.82 -0.28
C SER A 99 10.43 7.06 -1.57
N SER A 100 10.53 8.32 -2.01
CA SER A 100 11.30 8.69 -3.19
C SER A 100 12.79 8.38 -3.07
N LEU A 101 13.36 8.50 -1.86
CA LEU A 101 14.73 8.13 -1.57
C LEU A 101 14.96 6.62 -1.74
N VAL A 102 14.04 5.80 -1.24
CA VAL A 102 14.10 4.34 -1.41
C VAL A 102 13.97 3.96 -2.89
N LEU A 103 13.00 4.54 -3.61
CA LEU A 103 12.83 4.33 -5.05
C LEU A 103 14.09 4.71 -5.83
N LYS A 104 14.70 5.83 -5.50
CA LYS A 104 15.94 6.28 -6.14
C LYS A 104 17.07 5.27 -5.94
N LYS A 105 17.26 4.76 -4.73
CA LYS A 105 18.26 3.71 -4.45
C LYS A 105 18.01 2.45 -5.28
N LEU A 106 16.78 1.94 -5.30
CA LEU A 106 16.43 0.73 -6.04
C LEU A 106 16.67 0.89 -7.55
N VAL A 107 16.30 2.05 -8.11
CA VAL A 107 16.52 2.34 -9.53
C VAL A 107 18.00 2.56 -9.84
N THR A 108 18.78 3.08 -8.90
CA THR A 108 20.25 3.16 -9.05
C THR A 108 20.86 1.76 -9.12
N HIS A 109 20.43 0.83 -8.27
CA HIS A 109 20.84 -0.58 -8.35
C HIS A 109 20.46 -1.19 -9.71
N ALA A 110 19.21 -0.96 -10.16
CA ALA A 110 18.74 -1.47 -11.45
C ALA A 110 19.53 -0.89 -12.63
N SER A 111 19.80 0.41 -12.61
CA SER A 111 20.57 1.08 -13.65
C SER A 111 22.00 0.56 -13.75
N SER A 112 22.63 0.31 -12.60
CA SER A 112 23.99 -0.25 -12.52
C SER A 112 24.02 -1.71 -13.03
N HIS A 113 23.05 -2.52 -12.61
CA HIS A 113 22.96 -3.93 -13.02
C HIS A 113 22.70 -4.08 -14.52
N LEU A 114 21.74 -3.31 -15.05
CA LEU A 114 21.37 -3.33 -16.47
C LEU A 114 22.31 -2.50 -17.37
N ARG A 115 23.25 -1.77 -16.77
CA ARG A 115 24.20 -0.89 -17.45
C ARG A 115 23.54 0.15 -18.36
N GLN A 116 22.37 0.64 -17.93
CA GLN A 116 21.62 1.68 -18.62
C GLN A 116 20.75 2.47 -17.62
N GLU A 117 20.47 3.72 -17.92
CA GLU A 117 19.62 4.55 -17.08
C GLU A 117 18.17 4.06 -17.11
N ILE A 118 17.63 3.72 -15.96
CA ILE A 118 16.24 3.33 -15.79
C ILE A 118 15.42 4.56 -15.39
N LYS A 119 14.39 4.85 -16.20
CA LYS A 119 13.47 6.00 -15.97
C LYS A 119 12.01 5.59 -15.82
N ARG A 120 11.67 4.34 -16.14
CA ARG A 120 10.30 3.87 -16.20
C ARG A 120 10.10 2.71 -15.24
N VAL A 121 9.02 2.77 -14.44
CA VAL A 121 8.77 1.80 -13.39
C VAL A 121 7.29 1.39 -13.31
N VAL A 122 7.05 0.15 -12.88
CA VAL A 122 5.80 -0.31 -12.29
C VAL A 122 6.03 -0.38 -10.79
N ILE A 123 5.18 0.25 -9.98
CA ILE A 123 5.29 0.27 -8.50
C ILE A 123 4.07 -0.44 -7.93
N THR A 124 4.27 -1.30 -6.92
CA THR A 124 3.17 -1.98 -6.24
C THR A 124 2.65 -1.20 -5.03
N VAL A 125 1.37 -1.40 -4.76
CA VAL A 125 0.68 -0.87 -3.60
C VAL A 125 -0.25 -1.92 -3.01
N PRO A 126 -0.59 -1.87 -1.71
CA PRO A 126 -1.66 -2.68 -1.13
C PRO A 126 -2.96 -2.52 -1.93
N ALA A 127 -3.74 -3.61 -2.04
CA ALA A 127 -4.99 -3.56 -2.82
C ALA A 127 -6.02 -2.64 -2.17
N TYR A 128 -5.98 -2.51 -0.85
CA TYR A 128 -6.90 -1.68 -0.07
C TYR A 128 -6.45 -0.20 0.03
N PHE A 129 -5.38 0.20 -0.69
CA PHE A 129 -5.04 1.62 -0.85
C PHE A 129 -6.09 2.32 -1.69
N GLY A 130 -6.60 3.44 -1.17
CA GLY A 130 -7.47 4.35 -1.91
C GLY A 130 -6.68 5.29 -2.83
N GLU A 131 -7.42 6.20 -3.43
CA GLU A 131 -6.84 7.16 -4.38
C GLU A 131 -5.74 8.04 -3.75
N PRO A 132 -5.88 8.60 -2.52
CA PRO A 132 -4.83 9.43 -1.94
C PRO A 132 -3.49 8.71 -1.77
N GLU A 133 -3.51 7.46 -1.30
CA GLU A 133 -2.32 6.66 -1.09
C GLU A 133 -1.65 6.28 -2.44
N ARG A 134 -2.44 6.02 -3.48
CA ARG A 134 -1.97 5.74 -4.84
C ARG A 134 -1.35 6.98 -5.49
N ALA A 135 -2.01 8.13 -5.38
CA ALA A 135 -1.48 9.42 -5.84
C ALA A 135 -0.16 9.77 -5.15
N ALA A 136 -0.07 9.55 -3.83
CA ALA A 136 1.14 9.74 -3.05
C ALA A 136 2.28 8.80 -3.51
N THR A 137 1.97 7.54 -3.82
CA THR A 137 2.95 6.58 -4.34
C THR A 137 3.45 7.00 -5.73
N ARG A 138 2.55 7.43 -6.63
CA ARG A 138 2.91 7.98 -7.93
C ARG A 138 3.81 9.21 -7.79
N LEU A 139 3.44 10.11 -6.87
CA LEU A 139 4.25 11.32 -6.58
C LEU A 139 5.65 10.97 -6.10
N ALA A 140 5.81 9.97 -5.23
CA ALA A 140 7.12 9.51 -4.78
C ALA A 140 8.00 9.05 -5.97
N GLY A 141 7.40 8.36 -6.95
CA GLY A 141 8.06 8.00 -8.21
C GLY A 141 8.47 9.24 -9.01
N GLU A 142 7.58 10.20 -9.18
CA GLU A 142 7.84 11.46 -9.92
C GLU A 142 8.93 12.33 -9.26
N ILE A 143 8.95 12.43 -7.92
CA ILE A 143 10.01 13.10 -7.16
C ILE A 143 11.35 12.41 -7.42
N SER A 144 11.39 11.08 -7.52
CA SER A 144 12.59 10.32 -7.86
C SER A 144 13.07 10.55 -9.30
N GLY A 145 12.30 11.29 -10.11
CA GLY A 145 12.60 11.53 -11.53
C GLY A 145 12.16 10.37 -12.44
N LEU A 146 11.23 9.54 -11.98
CA LEU A 146 10.74 8.36 -12.69
C LEU A 146 9.38 8.62 -13.36
N GLU A 147 9.15 7.97 -14.49
CA GLU A 147 7.84 7.78 -15.11
C GLU A 147 7.20 6.54 -14.49
N VAL A 148 6.15 6.72 -13.69
CA VAL A 148 5.38 5.61 -13.14
C VAL A 148 4.37 5.16 -14.20
N VAL A 149 4.73 4.08 -14.91
CA VAL A 149 3.94 3.54 -16.03
C VAL A 149 2.64 2.90 -15.54
N ARG A 150 2.69 2.26 -14.37
CA ARG A 150 1.54 1.62 -13.74
C ARG A 150 1.71 1.57 -12.22
N ILE A 151 0.61 1.79 -11.49
CA ILE A 151 0.46 1.37 -10.10
C ILE A 151 -0.26 0.02 -10.11
N LEU A 152 0.30 -1.02 -9.48
CA LEU A 152 -0.20 -2.39 -9.48
C LEU A 152 -0.49 -2.86 -8.05
N ASN A 153 -1.60 -3.54 -7.85
CA ASN A 153 -1.93 -4.11 -6.55
C ASN A 153 -0.98 -5.27 -6.17
N GLU A 154 -0.47 -5.28 -4.95
CA GLU A 154 0.46 -6.31 -4.43
C GLU A 154 -0.08 -7.73 -4.59
N PRO A 155 -1.35 -8.07 -4.21
CA PRO A 155 -1.89 -9.40 -4.42
C PRO A 155 -2.03 -9.77 -5.91
N THR A 156 -2.33 -8.81 -6.78
CA THR A 156 -2.34 -9.03 -8.23
C THR A 156 -0.94 -9.34 -8.76
N ALA A 157 0.07 -8.61 -8.29
CA ALA A 157 1.46 -8.88 -8.63
C ALA A 157 1.90 -10.28 -8.17
N ALA A 158 1.59 -10.66 -6.94
CA ALA A 158 1.89 -11.97 -6.40
C ALA A 158 1.23 -13.10 -7.23
N ALA A 159 -0.04 -12.91 -7.59
CA ALA A 159 -0.76 -13.85 -8.45
C ALA A 159 -0.15 -13.96 -9.85
N ILE A 160 0.31 -12.87 -10.46
CA ILE A 160 1.03 -12.89 -11.74
C ILE A 160 2.29 -13.76 -11.62
N ALA A 161 3.09 -13.56 -10.57
CA ALA A 161 4.31 -14.34 -10.36
C ALA A 161 4.02 -15.83 -10.13
N HIS A 162 2.94 -16.14 -9.39
CA HIS A 162 2.52 -17.51 -9.08
C HIS A 162 1.84 -18.19 -10.27
N GLY A 163 0.94 -17.48 -10.95
CA GLY A 163 0.08 -18.05 -12.01
C GLY A 163 0.79 -18.42 -13.31
N ILE A 164 2.05 -18.01 -13.48
CA ILE A 164 2.86 -18.39 -14.66
C ILE A 164 2.99 -19.92 -14.79
N ASP A 165 3.05 -20.61 -13.67
CA ASP A 165 3.22 -22.07 -13.64
C ASP A 165 1.88 -22.85 -13.71
N GLN A 166 0.73 -22.19 -13.64
CA GLN A 166 -0.59 -22.84 -13.47
C GLN A 166 -1.56 -22.71 -14.66
N ARG A 167 -1.06 -22.41 -15.86
CA ARG A 167 -1.89 -22.22 -17.05
C ARG A 167 -2.68 -23.46 -17.45
N GLY A 168 -3.85 -23.22 -18.02
CA GLY A 168 -4.71 -24.24 -18.61
C GLY A 168 -5.86 -24.69 -17.74
N GLN A 169 -5.98 -24.19 -16.53
CA GLN A 169 -7.11 -24.48 -15.64
C GLN A 169 -7.80 -23.17 -15.21
N GLN A 170 -9.12 -23.22 -15.12
CA GLN A 170 -9.89 -22.17 -14.46
C GLN A 170 -9.83 -22.40 -12.96
N SER A 171 -9.50 -21.37 -12.18
CA SER A 171 -9.45 -21.46 -10.72
C SER A 171 -9.85 -20.15 -10.07
N ARG A 172 -10.35 -20.25 -8.84
CA ARG A 172 -10.60 -19.10 -7.96
C ARG A 172 -9.59 -19.13 -6.83
N MET A 173 -8.79 -18.08 -6.75
CA MET A 173 -7.70 -17.94 -5.80
C MET A 173 -8.05 -16.89 -4.74
N LEU A 174 -7.77 -17.21 -3.47
CA LEU A 174 -7.68 -16.23 -2.40
C LEU A 174 -6.22 -15.90 -2.17
N VAL A 175 -5.83 -14.63 -2.33
CA VAL A 175 -4.53 -14.11 -1.95
C VAL A 175 -4.64 -13.43 -0.59
N PHE A 176 -3.87 -13.91 0.36
CA PHE A 176 -3.77 -13.36 1.72
C PHE A 176 -2.39 -12.72 1.87
N ASP A 177 -2.36 -11.41 1.94
CA ASP A 177 -1.12 -10.63 2.07
C ASP A 177 -1.07 -9.91 3.41
N LEU A 178 -0.27 -10.44 4.34
CA LEU A 178 -0.01 -9.80 5.63
C LEU A 178 1.46 -9.37 5.67
N GLY A 179 1.66 -8.11 5.37
CA GLY A 179 2.98 -7.48 5.33
C GLY A 179 3.48 -6.98 6.69
N GLY A 180 4.46 -6.09 6.66
CA GLY A 180 4.95 -5.43 7.86
C GLY A 180 4.05 -4.29 8.35
N GLY A 181 3.22 -3.71 7.47
CA GLY A 181 2.43 -2.53 7.80
C GLY A 181 0.97 -2.56 7.36
N THR A 182 0.60 -3.45 6.45
CA THR A 182 -0.73 -3.56 5.87
C THR A 182 -1.17 -5.01 5.82
N PHE A 183 -2.48 -5.19 5.81
CA PHE A 183 -3.15 -6.46 5.58
C PHE A 183 -4.10 -6.33 4.40
N ASP A 184 -3.98 -7.23 3.42
CA ASP A 184 -4.87 -7.33 2.27
C ASP A 184 -5.36 -8.77 2.08
N VAL A 185 -6.61 -8.92 1.70
CA VAL A 185 -7.18 -10.18 1.22
C VAL A 185 -7.91 -9.94 -0.09
N THR A 186 -7.58 -10.71 -1.12
CA THR A 186 -8.12 -10.52 -2.46
C THR A 186 -8.60 -11.86 -3.01
N VAL A 187 -9.82 -11.91 -3.51
CA VAL A 187 -10.36 -13.05 -4.26
C VAL A 187 -10.31 -12.71 -5.74
N MET A 188 -9.73 -13.60 -6.54
CA MET A 188 -9.63 -13.43 -7.97
C MET A 188 -9.95 -14.70 -8.74
N ASP A 189 -10.52 -14.53 -9.92
CA ASP A 189 -10.73 -15.59 -10.88
C ASP A 189 -9.56 -15.62 -11.87
N ILE A 190 -8.99 -16.80 -12.07
CA ILE A 190 -7.93 -17.05 -13.05
C ILE A 190 -8.54 -17.86 -14.19
N ALA A 191 -8.48 -17.30 -15.40
CA ALA A 191 -8.95 -17.94 -16.62
C ALA A 191 -7.91 -18.90 -17.19
N PRO A 192 -8.31 -19.89 -18.03
CA PRO A 192 -7.37 -20.85 -18.64
C PRO A 192 -6.27 -20.21 -19.49
N ASP A 193 -6.50 -19.04 -20.05
CA ASP A 193 -5.51 -18.26 -20.82
C ASP A 193 -4.53 -17.47 -19.91
N GLY A 194 -4.69 -17.56 -18.60
CA GLY A 194 -3.91 -16.82 -17.60
C GLY A 194 -4.45 -15.41 -17.31
N GLY A 195 -5.63 -15.06 -17.84
CA GLY A 195 -6.32 -13.82 -17.49
C GLY A 195 -6.73 -13.82 -16.02
N MET A 196 -6.47 -12.72 -15.32
CA MET A 196 -6.75 -12.54 -13.91
C MET A 196 -7.79 -11.44 -13.73
N THR A 197 -8.86 -11.75 -13.03
CA THR A 197 -9.92 -10.79 -12.70
C THR A 197 -10.13 -10.79 -11.20
N VAL A 198 -9.88 -9.66 -10.55
CA VAL A 198 -10.23 -9.47 -9.14
C VAL A 198 -11.75 -9.49 -9.03
N VAL A 199 -12.25 -10.20 -8.03
CA VAL A 199 -13.71 -10.34 -7.75
C VAL A 199 -14.08 -9.52 -6.52
N ALA A 200 -13.26 -9.59 -5.47
CA ALA A 200 -13.45 -8.84 -4.24
C ALA A 200 -12.09 -8.59 -3.57
N THR A 201 -12.00 -7.49 -2.83
CA THR A 201 -10.84 -7.18 -2.00
C THR A 201 -11.29 -6.56 -0.70
N GLY A 202 -10.54 -6.83 0.37
CA GLY A 202 -10.70 -6.25 1.69
C GLY A 202 -9.34 -6.09 2.35
N GLY A 203 -9.26 -5.38 3.46
CA GLY A 203 -7.97 -5.19 4.12
C GLY A 203 -8.01 -4.15 5.23
N ASP A 204 -6.83 -3.93 5.81
CA ASP A 204 -6.56 -2.87 6.77
C ASP A 204 -5.21 -2.22 6.45
N ARG A 205 -5.24 -0.90 6.22
CA ARG A 205 -4.05 -0.10 5.87
C ARG A 205 -3.06 0.06 7.02
N GLN A 206 -3.47 -0.29 8.24
CA GLN A 206 -2.73 -0.04 9.49
C GLN A 206 -2.55 -1.29 10.34
N LEU A 207 -2.75 -2.46 9.76
CA LEU A 207 -2.55 -3.75 10.43
C LEU A 207 -1.43 -4.53 9.74
N GLY A 208 -0.39 -4.89 10.50
CA GLY A 208 0.73 -5.69 9.99
C GLY A 208 1.71 -6.11 11.06
N GLY A 209 2.83 -6.65 10.64
CA GLY A 209 3.86 -7.16 11.55
C GLY A 209 4.39 -6.14 12.56
N ALA A 210 4.44 -4.86 12.20
CA ALA A 210 4.90 -3.80 13.11
C ALA A 210 3.96 -3.58 14.30
N ASP A 211 2.66 -3.85 14.15
CA ASP A 211 1.71 -3.77 15.26
C ASP A 211 1.93 -4.91 16.24
N PHE A 212 2.22 -6.11 15.73
CA PHE A 212 2.60 -7.25 16.57
C PHE A 212 3.92 -7.02 17.30
N ASP A 213 4.90 -6.37 16.63
CA ASP A 213 6.16 -5.97 17.28
C ASP A 213 5.92 -4.96 18.40
N ALA A 214 5.00 -3.99 18.18
CA ALA A 214 4.65 -2.99 19.19
C ALA A 214 4.01 -3.65 20.44
N MET A 215 3.15 -4.65 20.25
CA MET A 215 2.55 -5.38 21.38
C MET A 215 3.59 -6.18 22.18
N ILE A 216 4.56 -6.81 21.51
CA ILE A 216 5.68 -7.49 22.18
C ILE A 216 6.53 -6.48 22.95
N LEU A 217 6.82 -5.31 22.34
CA LEU A 217 7.57 -4.23 22.97
C LEU A 217 6.87 -3.68 24.21
N GLU A 218 5.54 -3.51 24.15
CA GLU A 218 4.73 -3.09 25.30
C GLU A 218 4.84 -4.09 26.45
N GLN A 219 4.72 -5.40 26.18
CA GLN A 219 4.94 -6.41 27.21
C GLN A 219 6.37 -6.40 27.78
N MET A 220 7.39 -6.17 26.93
CA MET A 220 8.76 -6.00 27.41
C MET A 220 8.88 -4.82 28.37
N ALA A 221 8.25 -3.68 28.04
CA ALA A 221 8.27 -2.48 28.88
C ALA A 221 7.58 -2.72 30.22
N ASP A 222 6.43 -3.38 30.23
CA ASP A 222 5.70 -3.73 31.46
C ASP A 222 6.52 -4.63 32.37
N GLU A 223 7.16 -5.68 31.83
CA GLU A 223 7.99 -6.59 32.60
C GLU A 223 9.26 -5.89 33.19
N ILE A 224 9.82 -4.93 32.44
CA ILE A 224 10.96 -4.12 32.86
C ILE A 224 10.55 -3.20 34.01
N ASP A 225 9.42 -2.50 33.88
CA ASP A 225 8.89 -1.65 34.95
C ASP A 225 8.60 -2.44 36.20
N LEU A 226 7.87 -3.55 36.09
CA LEU A 226 7.56 -4.43 37.21
C LEU A 226 8.82 -4.96 37.94
N LYS A 227 9.88 -5.26 37.18
CA LYS A 227 11.10 -5.86 37.75
C LYS A 227 12.11 -4.86 38.31
N PHE A 228 12.23 -3.72 37.67
CA PHE A 228 13.29 -2.76 37.92
C PHE A 228 12.80 -1.36 38.32
N ALA A 229 11.49 -1.08 38.18
CA ALA A 229 10.89 0.25 38.28
C ALA A 229 11.60 1.25 37.33
N LEU A 230 11.80 0.86 36.08
CA LEU A 230 12.43 1.65 35.03
C LEU A 230 11.45 1.81 33.85
N ASP A 231 11.28 3.02 33.41
CA ASP A 231 10.55 3.32 32.18
C ASP A 231 11.48 3.13 30.97
N LEU A 232 11.15 2.18 30.10
CA LEU A 232 11.93 1.90 28.88
C LEU A 232 11.98 3.09 27.93
N THR A 233 10.97 3.97 27.96
CA THR A 233 10.88 5.14 27.06
C THR A 233 11.87 6.26 27.45
N GLU A 234 12.36 6.28 28.68
CA GLU A 234 13.37 7.24 29.13
C GLU A 234 14.78 6.93 28.61
N ASP A 235 15.04 5.68 28.17
CA ASP A 235 16.30 5.26 27.54
C ASP A 235 16.06 4.94 26.05
N LEU A 236 16.23 5.93 25.21
CA LEU A 236 15.98 5.81 23.77
C LEU A 236 16.77 4.67 23.11
N TYR A 237 18.00 4.41 23.54
CA TYR A 237 18.80 3.32 22.99
C TYR A 237 18.25 1.96 23.41
N ALA A 238 17.92 1.80 24.67
CA ALA A 238 17.30 0.58 25.17
C ALA A 238 15.93 0.33 24.51
N PHE A 239 15.14 1.39 24.30
CA PHE A 239 13.86 1.32 23.61
C PHE A 239 14.01 0.81 22.18
N VAL A 240 14.96 1.36 21.39
CA VAL A 240 15.17 0.91 20.00
C VAL A 240 15.75 -0.50 19.94
N ASP A 241 16.66 -0.87 20.87
CA ASP A 241 17.17 -2.24 20.98
C ASP A 241 16.03 -3.21 21.31
N ALA A 242 15.17 -2.88 22.27
CA ALA A 242 14.00 -3.68 22.63
C ALA A 242 13.03 -3.84 21.45
N ARG A 243 12.76 -2.76 20.70
CA ARG A 243 11.91 -2.80 19.51
C ARG A 243 12.47 -3.75 18.44
N ASN A 244 13.77 -3.68 18.17
CA ASN A 244 14.38 -4.58 17.17
C ASN A 244 14.32 -6.05 17.65
N LYS A 245 14.53 -6.29 18.94
CA LYS A 245 14.42 -7.63 19.55
C LYS A 245 12.99 -8.15 19.59
N ALA A 246 11.99 -7.27 19.69
CA ALA A 246 10.58 -7.64 19.57
C ALA A 246 10.28 -8.23 18.16
N GLU A 247 10.77 -7.60 17.09
CA GLU A 247 10.67 -8.12 15.74
C GLU A 247 11.39 -9.47 15.57
N GLU A 248 12.61 -9.59 16.13
CA GLU A 248 13.33 -10.86 16.09
C GLU A 248 12.57 -11.98 16.81
N ILE A 249 11.99 -11.71 17.99
CA ILE A 249 11.18 -12.67 18.75
C ILE A 249 9.95 -13.09 17.94
N LYS A 250 9.23 -12.14 17.34
CA LYS A 250 8.10 -12.44 16.45
C LYS A 250 8.51 -13.38 15.32
N LYS A 251 9.63 -13.11 14.65
CA LYS A 251 10.17 -13.96 13.59
C LYS A 251 10.52 -15.36 14.09
N ASP A 252 11.20 -15.47 15.22
CA ASP A 252 11.56 -16.76 15.83
C ASP A 252 10.31 -17.57 16.21
N LEU A 253 9.27 -16.92 16.75
CA LEU A 253 8.02 -17.58 17.11
C LEU A 253 7.26 -18.15 15.91
N SER A 254 7.58 -17.75 14.69
CA SER A 254 7.03 -18.39 13.48
C SER A 254 7.60 -19.80 13.27
N ALA A 255 8.83 -20.08 13.74
CA ALA A 255 9.48 -21.38 13.63
C ALA A 255 9.54 -22.15 14.95
N MET A 256 9.65 -21.44 16.09
CA MET A 256 9.87 -22.02 17.41
C MET A 256 8.65 -21.84 18.33
N GLN A 257 8.53 -22.69 19.37
CA GLN A 257 7.46 -22.57 20.36
C GLN A 257 7.75 -21.51 21.43
N THR A 258 9.04 -21.13 21.59
CA THR A 258 9.49 -20.14 22.58
C THR A 258 10.69 -19.40 22.01
N ALA A 259 10.74 -18.09 22.19
CA ALA A 259 11.85 -17.23 21.83
C ALA A 259 12.28 -16.39 23.03
N GLN A 260 13.58 -16.04 23.09
CA GLN A 260 14.12 -15.20 24.15
C GLN A 260 15.22 -14.28 23.63
N ARG A 261 15.33 -13.10 24.23
CA ARG A 261 16.37 -12.11 23.90
C ARG A 261 16.89 -11.40 25.15
N PRO A 262 18.21 -11.22 25.26
CA PRO A 262 18.81 -10.41 26.32
C PRO A 262 18.66 -8.91 25.99
N LEU A 263 18.39 -8.12 27.02
CA LEU A 263 18.34 -6.66 27.01
C LEU A 263 19.24 -6.13 28.13
N THR A 264 19.73 -4.90 28.00
CA THR A 264 20.41 -4.18 29.08
C THR A 264 19.76 -2.83 29.25
N ILE A 265 19.19 -2.56 30.43
CA ILE A 265 18.41 -1.36 30.71
C ILE A 265 18.92 -0.74 32.00
N GLY A 266 19.37 0.53 31.96
CA GLY A 266 19.97 1.19 33.10
C GLY A 266 21.17 0.41 33.70
N GLY A 267 21.94 -0.28 32.83
CA GLY A 267 23.07 -1.15 33.25
C GLY A 267 22.66 -2.49 33.86
N LYS A 268 21.36 -2.82 33.91
CA LYS A 268 20.86 -4.09 34.47
C LYS A 268 20.54 -5.08 33.33
N PRO A 269 21.05 -6.33 33.42
CA PRO A 269 20.70 -7.35 32.43
C PRO A 269 19.27 -7.86 32.66
N PHE A 270 18.53 -8.01 31.58
CA PHE A 270 17.18 -8.54 31.54
C PHE A 270 17.07 -9.58 30.43
N MET A 271 16.45 -10.71 30.70
CA MET A 271 16.14 -11.73 29.69
C MET A 271 14.64 -11.74 29.51
N PHE A 272 14.19 -11.30 28.36
CA PHE A 272 12.79 -11.41 27.94
C PHE A 272 12.57 -12.75 27.26
N GLN A 273 11.46 -13.41 27.56
CA GLN A 273 11.07 -14.69 26.98
C GLN A 273 9.56 -14.68 26.66
N LEU A 274 9.20 -15.14 25.47
CA LEU A 274 7.80 -15.23 25.05
C LEU A 274 7.55 -16.59 24.40
N SER A 275 6.41 -17.22 24.74
CA SER A 275 5.92 -18.42 24.05
C SER A 275 5.01 -18.03 22.88
N ARG A 276 4.94 -18.89 21.83
CA ARG A 276 4.00 -18.71 20.72
C ARG A 276 2.56 -18.62 21.21
N ALA A 277 2.15 -19.47 22.15
CA ALA A 277 0.79 -19.44 22.69
C ALA A 277 0.45 -18.10 23.38
N ASN A 278 1.39 -17.52 24.13
CA ASN A 278 1.18 -16.20 24.73
C ASN A 278 1.14 -15.10 23.67
N PHE A 279 2.02 -15.17 22.67
CA PHE A 279 2.01 -14.25 21.54
C PHE A 279 0.68 -14.29 20.77
N GLU A 280 0.19 -15.49 20.43
CA GLU A 280 -1.10 -15.66 19.74
C GLU A 280 -2.27 -15.16 20.61
N SER A 281 -2.20 -15.32 21.92
CA SER A 281 -3.18 -14.74 22.85
C SER A 281 -3.12 -13.22 22.90
N MET A 282 -1.93 -12.65 22.81
CA MET A 282 -1.71 -11.19 22.79
C MET A 282 -2.34 -10.56 21.56
N ILE A 283 -2.23 -11.17 20.37
CA ILE A 283 -2.76 -10.69 19.11
C ILE A 283 -4.16 -11.25 18.78
N ALA A 284 -4.89 -11.79 19.76
CA ALA A 284 -6.17 -12.48 19.53
C ALA A 284 -7.24 -11.56 18.89
N GLN A 285 -7.26 -10.29 19.23
CA GLN A 285 -8.18 -9.32 18.62
C GLN A 285 -7.86 -9.16 17.13
N GLN A 286 -6.61 -8.94 16.77
CA GLN A 286 -6.18 -8.79 15.39
C GLN A 286 -6.45 -10.05 14.55
N ILE A 287 -6.32 -11.24 15.16
CA ILE A 287 -6.71 -12.50 14.51
C ILE A 287 -8.22 -12.49 14.23
N GLY A 288 -9.03 -11.99 15.17
CA GLY A 288 -10.49 -11.84 14.98
C GLY A 288 -10.81 -10.87 13.83
N ASP A 289 -10.21 -9.69 13.82
CA ASP A 289 -10.42 -8.67 12.79
C ASP A 289 -10.01 -9.17 11.40
N ILE A 290 -8.89 -9.91 11.31
CA ILE A 290 -8.44 -10.57 10.07
C ILE A 290 -9.44 -11.63 9.63
N ARG A 291 -9.93 -12.47 10.56
CA ARG A 291 -10.97 -13.48 10.26
C ARG A 291 -12.21 -12.84 9.65
N ASP A 292 -12.72 -11.78 10.28
CA ASP A 292 -13.93 -11.10 9.83
C ASP A 292 -13.72 -10.45 8.45
N THR A 293 -12.58 -9.85 8.22
CA THR A 293 -12.22 -9.27 6.91
C THR A 293 -12.15 -10.34 5.82
N VAL A 294 -11.54 -11.50 6.11
CA VAL A 294 -11.49 -12.64 5.16
C VAL A 294 -12.91 -13.14 4.86
N MET A 295 -13.74 -13.33 5.89
CA MET A 295 -15.12 -13.81 5.71
C MET A 295 -15.96 -12.84 4.90
N ASN A 296 -15.90 -11.54 5.21
CA ASN A 296 -16.62 -10.51 4.47
C ASN A 296 -16.19 -10.46 2.98
N THR A 297 -14.89 -10.58 2.72
CA THR A 297 -14.36 -10.58 1.34
C THR A 297 -14.83 -11.81 0.56
N LEU A 298 -14.90 -12.98 1.20
CA LEU A 298 -15.44 -14.20 0.58
C LEU A 298 -16.96 -14.08 0.30
N GLU A 299 -17.71 -13.43 1.17
CA GLU A 299 -19.12 -13.16 0.96
C GLU A 299 -19.34 -12.21 -0.22
N MET A 300 -18.58 -11.12 -0.28
CA MET A 300 -18.59 -10.18 -1.42
C MET A 300 -18.23 -10.86 -2.75
N ALA A 301 -17.33 -11.83 -2.73
CA ALA A 301 -16.96 -12.63 -3.91
C ALA A 301 -18.07 -13.59 -4.38
N GLY A 302 -19.18 -13.75 -3.63
CA GLY A 302 -20.38 -14.51 -4.04
C GLY A 302 -20.23 -16.02 -4.06
N GLY A 303 -19.15 -16.59 -3.50
CA GLY A 303 -18.92 -18.05 -3.47
C GLY A 303 -18.90 -18.66 -2.06
N GLY A 304 -18.95 -17.81 -1.03
CA GLY A 304 -18.72 -18.26 0.33
C GLY A 304 -17.40 -18.99 0.49
N THR A 305 -17.21 -19.69 1.59
CA THR A 305 -15.97 -20.40 1.92
C THR A 305 -15.66 -21.59 0.98
N GLY A 306 -16.68 -22.20 0.36
CA GLY A 306 -16.54 -23.35 -0.53
C GLY A 306 -16.15 -23.03 -1.98
N GLY A 307 -16.13 -21.76 -2.36
CA GLY A 307 -15.86 -21.32 -3.73
C GLY A 307 -14.38 -21.09 -4.07
N ILE A 308 -13.45 -21.34 -3.13
CA ILE A 308 -12.01 -21.12 -3.32
C ILE A 308 -11.33 -22.44 -3.71
N ASP A 309 -10.53 -22.40 -4.76
CA ASP A 309 -9.73 -23.53 -5.23
C ASP A 309 -8.34 -23.55 -4.61
N GLU A 310 -7.75 -22.37 -4.41
CA GLU A 310 -6.40 -22.19 -3.93
C GLU A 310 -6.28 -20.98 -3.00
N VAL A 311 -5.43 -21.10 -1.98
CA VAL A 311 -5.08 -20.00 -1.05
C VAL A 311 -3.59 -19.71 -1.17
N LEU A 312 -3.24 -18.51 -1.63
CA LEU A 312 -1.87 -18.04 -1.75
C LEU A 312 -1.54 -17.08 -0.59
N MET A 313 -0.54 -17.41 0.20
CA MET A 313 -0.04 -16.56 1.26
C MET A 313 1.16 -15.74 0.78
N VAL A 314 1.10 -14.43 1.02
CA VAL A 314 2.09 -13.42 0.64
C VAL A 314 2.39 -12.56 1.87
N GLY A 315 3.50 -11.83 1.85
CA GLY A 315 3.92 -10.97 2.95
C GLY A 315 4.61 -11.71 4.09
N GLY A 316 5.60 -11.06 4.70
CA GLY A 316 6.46 -11.68 5.71
C GLY A 316 5.74 -12.13 6.97
N SER A 317 4.71 -11.40 7.40
CA SER A 317 3.93 -11.72 8.62
C SER A 317 2.94 -12.87 8.40
N SER A 318 2.64 -13.25 7.17
CA SER A 318 1.87 -14.45 6.83
C SER A 318 2.57 -15.75 7.26
N ARG A 319 3.87 -15.69 7.59
CA ARG A 319 4.64 -16.82 8.15
C ARG A 319 4.21 -17.20 9.57
N ILE A 320 3.46 -16.36 10.28
CA ILE A 320 2.96 -16.67 11.62
C ILE A 320 1.94 -17.82 11.50
N PRO A 321 2.16 -18.98 12.18
CA PRO A 321 1.43 -20.22 11.88
C PRO A 321 -0.09 -20.15 12.08
N ILE A 322 -0.56 -19.28 12.97
CA ILE A 322 -1.98 -19.14 13.26
C ILE A 322 -2.77 -18.73 12.01
N PHE A 323 -2.19 -17.89 11.11
CA PHE A 323 -2.90 -17.43 9.91
C PHE A 323 -3.08 -18.54 8.86
N SER A 324 -2.09 -19.42 8.69
CA SER A 324 -2.25 -20.61 7.85
C SER A 324 -3.34 -21.53 8.38
N SER A 325 -3.38 -21.74 9.70
CA SER A 325 -4.42 -22.55 10.35
C SER A 325 -5.80 -21.92 10.21
N LEU A 326 -5.91 -20.61 10.37
CA LEU A 326 -7.13 -19.83 10.20
C LEU A 326 -7.70 -19.96 8.77
N LEU A 327 -6.85 -19.77 7.76
CA LEU A 327 -7.26 -19.85 6.36
C LEU A 327 -7.69 -21.27 5.98
N LYS A 328 -6.97 -22.29 6.48
CA LYS A 328 -7.37 -23.68 6.30
C LYS A 328 -8.71 -23.99 6.95
N GLU A 329 -8.97 -23.48 8.14
CA GLU A 329 -10.27 -23.62 8.83
C GLU A 329 -11.39 -22.97 8.00
N ILE A 330 -11.19 -21.74 7.49
CA ILE A 330 -12.19 -20.99 6.74
C ILE A 330 -12.48 -21.63 5.38
N THR A 331 -11.44 -21.95 4.61
CA THR A 331 -11.58 -22.34 3.20
C THR A 331 -11.58 -23.85 2.96
N GLY A 332 -11.15 -24.64 3.94
CA GLY A 332 -10.92 -26.07 3.78
C GLY A 332 -9.72 -26.43 2.89
N LYS A 333 -8.96 -25.43 2.43
CA LYS A 333 -7.79 -25.62 1.56
C LYS A 333 -6.52 -25.45 2.36
N GLU A 334 -5.48 -26.21 2.00
CA GLU A 334 -4.15 -26.03 2.56
C GLU A 334 -3.52 -24.77 1.91
N PRO A 335 -3.19 -23.72 2.70
CA PRO A 335 -2.58 -22.54 2.14
C PRO A 335 -1.20 -22.84 1.55
N ILE A 336 -0.91 -22.23 0.41
CA ILE A 336 0.37 -22.33 -0.30
C ILE A 336 1.14 -21.04 -0.01
N PHE A 337 2.36 -21.18 0.47
CA PHE A 337 3.25 -20.04 0.55
C PHE A 337 3.85 -19.76 -0.82
N SER A 338 3.83 -18.51 -1.25
CA SER A 338 4.62 -18.05 -2.39
C SER A 338 6.08 -18.54 -2.24
N ARG A 339 6.73 -18.93 -3.33
CA ARG A 339 8.09 -19.51 -3.30
C ARG A 339 9.09 -18.62 -2.59
N ASN A 340 8.93 -17.30 -2.76
CA ASN A 340 9.71 -16.30 -2.04
C ASN A 340 8.81 -15.12 -1.70
N LEU A 341 8.20 -15.19 -0.48
CA LEU A 341 7.23 -14.22 0.04
C LEU A 341 7.69 -12.75 -0.07
N ASP A 342 8.99 -12.53 -0.02
CA ASP A 342 9.58 -11.19 -0.04
C ASP A 342 9.93 -10.71 -1.46
N GLU A 343 9.83 -11.56 -2.50
CA GLU A 343 10.29 -11.25 -3.86
C GLU A 343 9.20 -11.34 -4.93
N ASP A 344 8.17 -12.17 -4.70
CA ASP A 344 7.24 -12.53 -5.78
C ASP A 344 6.35 -11.37 -6.20
N VAL A 345 6.06 -10.43 -5.30
CA VAL A 345 5.38 -9.17 -5.62
C VAL A 345 6.21 -8.34 -6.63
N ALA A 346 7.51 -8.17 -6.37
CA ALA A 346 8.40 -7.47 -7.29
C ALA A 346 8.55 -8.18 -8.64
N LYS A 347 8.61 -9.53 -8.64
CA LYS A 347 8.66 -10.33 -9.88
C LYS A 347 7.40 -10.16 -10.70
N GLY A 348 6.22 -10.21 -10.08
CA GLY A 348 4.94 -9.98 -10.77
C GLY A 348 4.87 -8.59 -11.39
N ALA A 349 5.32 -7.57 -10.65
CA ALA A 349 5.44 -6.21 -11.17
C ALA A 349 6.41 -6.12 -12.37
N ALA A 350 7.54 -6.84 -12.33
CA ALA A 350 8.51 -6.88 -13.43
C ALA A 350 7.97 -7.60 -14.67
N ILE A 351 7.16 -8.65 -14.50
CA ILE A 351 6.49 -9.36 -15.58
C ILE A 351 5.47 -8.43 -16.28
N LEU A 352 4.66 -7.71 -15.50
CA LEU A 352 3.76 -6.70 -16.06
C LEU A 352 4.53 -5.57 -16.74
N ALA A 353 5.65 -5.14 -16.17
CA ALA A 353 6.53 -4.13 -16.77
C ALA A 353 7.04 -4.56 -18.15
N ALA A 354 7.46 -5.82 -18.29
CA ALA A 354 7.88 -6.38 -19.57
C ALA A 354 6.74 -6.44 -20.59
N LYS A 355 5.53 -6.79 -20.14
CA LYS A 355 4.34 -6.73 -21.02
C LYS A 355 4.05 -5.32 -21.50
N LEU A 356 4.11 -4.33 -20.62
CA LEU A 356 3.87 -2.91 -20.96
C LEU A 356 4.99 -2.31 -21.83
N ARG A 357 6.20 -2.89 -21.79
CA ARG A 357 7.30 -2.52 -22.68
C ARG A 357 7.01 -2.91 -24.13
N GLY A 358 6.30 -4.02 -24.37
CA GLY A 358 5.79 -4.42 -25.68
C GLY A 358 6.87 -4.91 -26.67
N ASP A 359 8.04 -5.32 -26.18
CA ASP A 359 9.16 -5.83 -26.97
C ASP A 359 9.53 -7.27 -26.64
N ALA A 360 8.62 -7.99 -25.96
CA ALA A 360 8.80 -9.39 -25.65
C ALA A 360 8.96 -10.22 -26.93
N SER A 361 9.81 -11.25 -26.88
CA SER A 361 9.94 -12.19 -27.99
C SER A 361 8.60 -12.84 -28.30
N PRO A 362 8.24 -13.04 -29.58
CA PRO A 362 6.98 -13.70 -29.96
C PRO A 362 6.79 -15.11 -29.36
N GLN A 363 7.88 -15.74 -28.91
CA GLN A 363 7.84 -17.02 -28.21
C GLN A 363 7.77 -16.85 -26.68
N SER A 364 7.86 -15.61 -26.19
CA SER A 364 7.74 -15.32 -24.76
C SER A 364 6.28 -15.48 -24.33
N PHE A 365 6.10 -16.13 -23.19
CA PHE A 365 4.78 -16.24 -22.57
C PHE A 365 4.18 -14.87 -22.17
N ILE A 366 5.00 -13.83 -22.00
CA ILE A 366 4.58 -12.50 -21.56
C ILE A 366 3.52 -11.92 -22.48
N ASP A 367 3.67 -12.07 -23.80
CA ASP A 367 2.70 -11.55 -24.76
C ASP A 367 1.33 -12.24 -24.65
N SER A 368 1.31 -13.49 -24.21
CA SER A 368 0.08 -14.27 -24.07
C SER A 368 -0.68 -14.02 -22.77
N ILE A 369 -0.06 -13.38 -21.76
CA ILE A 369 -0.77 -13.04 -20.51
C ILE A 369 -1.69 -11.86 -20.77
N PRO A 370 -3.02 -11.96 -20.53
CA PRO A 370 -3.91 -10.80 -20.52
C PRO A 370 -3.51 -9.80 -19.44
N LEU A 371 -3.82 -8.53 -19.62
CA LEU A 371 -3.67 -7.55 -18.55
C LEU A 371 -4.66 -7.89 -17.43
N PRO A 372 -4.25 -7.81 -16.17
CA PRO A 372 -5.15 -8.06 -15.05
C PRO A 372 -6.28 -7.02 -15.01
N VAL A 373 -7.46 -7.45 -14.59
CA VAL A 373 -8.63 -6.59 -14.38
C VAL A 373 -8.85 -6.46 -12.88
N ASP A 374 -8.68 -5.27 -12.37
CA ASP A 374 -8.94 -4.93 -10.97
C ASP A 374 -10.38 -4.45 -10.74
N VAL A 375 -10.74 -4.28 -9.45
CA VAL A 375 -12.02 -3.70 -9.04
C VAL A 375 -11.78 -2.49 -8.13
N ALA A 376 -12.79 -1.63 -8.02
CA ALA A 376 -12.80 -0.54 -7.05
C ALA A 376 -12.79 -1.13 -5.62
N SER A 377 -11.76 -0.81 -4.85
CA SER A 377 -11.62 -1.30 -3.46
C SER A 377 -12.65 -0.68 -2.53
N HIS A 378 -13.07 0.54 -2.82
CA HIS A 378 -14.06 1.31 -2.07
C HIS A 378 -15.10 1.88 -3.02
N GLY A 379 -16.33 2.07 -2.53
CA GLY A 379 -17.34 2.83 -3.26
C GLY A 379 -16.92 4.30 -3.39
N LEU A 380 -17.29 4.91 -4.51
CA LEU A 380 -17.04 6.32 -4.79
C LEU A 380 -18.37 7.03 -5.00
N GLY A 381 -18.60 8.07 -4.23
CA GLY A 381 -19.85 8.80 -4.25
C GLY A 381 -19.67 10.31 -4.08
N VAL A 382 -20.77 11.03 -4.12
CA VAL A 382 -20.81 12.47 -3.87
C VAL A 382 -21.84 12.79 -2.80
N SER A 383 -21.57 13.87 -2.03
CA SER A 383 -22.50 14.38 -1.03
C SER A 383 -23.68 15.09 -1.70
N LEU A 384 -24.89 14.62 -1.46
CA LEU A 384 -26.13 15.25 -1.92
C LEU A 384 -27.08 15.53 -0.75
N LEU A 385 -27.87 16.61 -0.87
CA LEU A 385 -28.93 16.91 0.08
C LEU A 385 -30.22 16.15 -0.30
N GLU A 386 -30.64 15.19 0.53
CA GLU A 386 -31.93 14.49 0.40
C GLU A 386 -32.86 14.85 1.57
N GLY A 387 -33.88 15.64 1.26
CA GLY A 387 -34.72 16.26 2.31
C GLY A 387 -33.89 17.24 3.14
N GLU A 388 -33.70 16.96 4.44
CA GLU A 388 -32.90 17.78 5.35
C GLU A 388 -31.54 17.14 5.70
N LYS A 389 -31.17 16.02 5.09
CA LYS A 389 -29.95 15.27 5.42
C LYS A 389 -28.98 15.27 4.25
N MET A 390 -27.72 15.44 4.57
CA MET A 390 -26.64 15.14 3.62
C MET A 390 -26.41 13.63 3.58
N VAL A 391 -26.40 13.05 2.38
CA VAL A 391 -26.16 11.62 2.14
C VAL A 391 -25.03 11.43 1.13
N ASN A 392 -24.32 10.32 1.26
CA ASN A 392 -23.40 9.87 0.22
C ASN A 392 -24.18 9.11 -0.86
N ARG A 393 -24.18 9.63 -2.07
CA ARG A 393 -24.77 8.95 -3.24
C ARG A 393 -23.65 8.30 -4.02
N VAL A 394 -23.54 6.98 -3.88
CA VAL A 394 -22.52 6.17 -4.55
C VAL A 394 -22.79 6.17 -6.06
N ILE A 395 -21.75 6.47 -6.85
CA ILE A 395 -21.77 6.47 -8.31
C ILE A 395 -21.05 5.24 -8.87
N ILE A 396 -19.93 4.87 -8.27
CA ILE A 396 -19.16 3.66 -8.59
C ILE A 396 -19.08 2.83 -7.31
N PRO A 397 -19.86 1.75 -7.16
CA PRO A 397 -19.81 0.88 -5.99
C PRO A 397 -18.46 0.15 -5.85
N SER A 398 -18.09 -0.24 -4.64
CA SER A 398 -17.01 -1.20 -4.42
C SER A 398 -17.26 -2.49 -5.21
N GLY A 399 -16.19 -3.17 -5.62
CA GLY A 399 -16.27 -4.36 -6.48
C GLY A 399 -16.58 -4.06 -7.96
N SER A 400 -16.82 -2.79 -8.35
CA SER A 400 -16.96 -2.42 -9.77
C SER A 400 -15.66 -2.67 -10.52
N ARG A 401 -15.73 -3.37 -11.66
CA ARG A 401 -14.55 -3.58 -12.53
C ARG A 401 -14.02 -2.25 -13.04
N ILE A 402 -12.71 -2.05 -12.97
CA ILE A 402 -12.04 -0.85 -13.46
C ILE A 402 -11.28 -1.13 -14.78
N PRO A 403 -11.23 -0.13 -15.69
CA PRO A 403 -11.75 1.23 -15.55
C PRO A 403 -13.28 1.27 -15.50
N ALA A 404 -13.82 2.16 -14.67
CA ALA A 404 -15.26 2.34 -14.46
C ALA A 404 -15.66 3.80 -14.69
N SER A 405 -16.93 4.02 -15.04
CA SER A 405 -17.52 5.35 -15.09
C SER A 405 -19.00 5.30 -14.74
N GLY A 406 -19.51 6.38 -14.19
CA GLY A 406 -20.92 6.52 -13.86
C GLY A 406 -21.36 7.98 -13.89
N GLU A 407 -22.67 8.18 -13.96
CA GLU A 407 -23.28 9.51 -13.92
C GLU A 407 -24.51 9.50 -13.03
N ILE A 408 -24.75 10.61 -12.36
CA ILE A 408 -26.00 10.86 -11.62
C ILE A 408 -26.53 12.25 -11.96
N GLU A 409 -27.84 12.41 -11.76
CA GLU A 409 -28.50 13.70 -11.80
C GLU A 409 -28.72 14.22 -10.38
N ALA A 410 -28.31 15.44 -10.13
CA ALA A 410 -28.56 16.19 -8.90
C ALA A 410 -29.37 17.47 -9.23
N PHE A 411 -29.81 18.18 -8.22
CA PHE A 411 -30.64 19.38 -8.43
C PHE A 411 -30.20 20.51 -7.51
N THR A 412 -30.37 21.76 -8.00
CA THR A 412 -30.22 22.94 -7.16
C THR A 412 -31.25 22.93 -6.03
N ILE A 413 -30.88 23.44 -4.87
CA ILE A 413 -31.67 23.36 -3.63
C ILE A 413 -32.36 24.68 -3.25
N THR A 414 -31.98 25.78 -3.89
CA THR A 414 -32.55 27.12 -3.65
C THR A 414 -32.85 27.85 -4.95
N ASP A 415 -33.77 28.80 -4.92
CA ASP A 415 -33.93 29.76 -6.02
C ASP A 415 -32.74 30.71 -6.09
N ASP A 416 -32.47 31.19 -7.31
CA ASP A 416 -31.34 32.08 -7.59
C ASP A 416 -29.97 31.55 -7.17
N GLN A 417 -29.81 30.19 -7.18
CA GLN A 417 -28.55 29.55 -6.81
C GLN A 417 -27.44 29.90 -7.81
N MET A 418 -26.35 30.47 -7.29
CA MET A 418 -25.18 30.90 -8.05
C MET A 418 -23.99 29.95 -7.95
N GLN A 419 -23.98 29.08 -6.94
CA GLN A 419 -22.84 28.21 -6.65
C GLN A 419 -23.27 26.77 -6.45
N LEU A 420 -22.40 25.87 -6.87
CA LEU A 420 -22.46 24.42 -6.60
C LEU A 420 -21.25 24.04 -5.76
N GLN A 421 -21.47 23.45 -4.60
CA GLN A 421 -20.44 22.73 -3.86
C GLN A 421 -20.53 21.26 -4.25
N LEU A 422 -19.45 20.74 -4.79
CA LEU A 422 -19.30 19.32 -5.16
C LEU A 422 -18.32 18.70 -4.18
N GLU A 423 -18.73 17.62 -3.53
CA GLU A 423 -17.92 16.91 -2.53
C GLU A 423 -17.84 15.44 -2.89
N LEU A 424 -16.61 14.89 -2.95
CA LEU A 424 -16.31 13.49 -3.27
C LEU A 424 -16.01 12.70 -2.02
N ASN A 425 -16.63 11.51 -1.92
CA ASN A 425 -16.46 10.58 -0.81
C ASN A 425 -15.97 9.20 -1.27
N GLU A 426 -15.21 8.55 -0.40
CA GLU A 426 -14.80 7.15 -0.49
C GLU A 426 -15.54 6.35 0.59
N GLY A 427 -16.31 5.35 0.16
CA GLY A 427 -17.13 4.47 1.00
C GLY A 427 -18.48 4.17 0.36
N ASP A 428 -19.07 3.02 0.69
CA ASP A 428 -20.38 2.59 0.18
C ASP A 428 -21.54 2.98 1.11
N GLU A 429 -21.26 3.45 2.32
CA GLU A 429 -22.28 3.85 3.29
C GLU A 429 -23.03 5.11 2.83
N VAL A 430 -24.34 5.11 3.08
CA VAL A 430 -25.22 6.24 2.74
C VAL A 430 -25.00 7.42 3.69
N ASP A 431 -24.71 7.13 4.96
CA ASP A 431 -24.44 8.16 5.96
C ASP A 431 -23.02 8.72 5.80
N ILE A 432 -22.92 10.02 5.53
CA ILE A 432 -21.64 10.71 5.31
C ILE A 432 -20.67 10.63 6.51
N GLN A 433 -21.16 10.30 7.72
CA GLN A 433 -20.29 10.14 8.89
C GLN A 433 -19.42 8.89 8.82
N PHE A 434 -19.79 7.90 8.01
CA PHE A 434 -19.09 6.63 7.84
C PHE A 434 -18.28 6.53 6.55
N VAL A 435 -18.20 7.63 5.78
CA VAL A 435 -17.40 7.68 4.56
C VAL A 435 -16.25 8.69 4.71
N ARG A 436 -15.19 8.46 3.97
CA ARG A 436 -14.03 9.36 3.95
C ARG A 436 -14.22 10.42 2.88
N LYS A 437 -14.23 11.69 3.26
CA LYS A 437 -14.17 12.79 2.29
C LYS A 437 -12.79 12.83 1.64
N LEU A 438 -12.77 12.75 0.30
CA LEU A 438 -11.55 12.81 -0.51
C LEU A 438 -11.22 14.24 -0.99
N GLY A 439 -12.24 15.03 -1.28
CA GLY A 439 -12.04 16.39 -1.76
C GLY A 439 -13.32 17.12 -2.06
N GLU A 440 -13.19 18.41 -2.34
CA GLU A 440 -14.32 19.25 -2.72
C GLU A 440 -13.94 20.29 -3.77
N SER A 441 -14.92 20.78 -4.50
CA SER A 441 -14.78 21.89 -5.45
C SER A 441 -15.99 22.81 -5.39
N LEU A 442 -15.75 24.10 -5.59
CA LEU A 442 -16.77 25.12 -5.70
C LEU A 442 -16.86 25.57 -7.15
N GLY A 443 -18.05 25.36 -7.77
CA GLY A 443 -18.37 25.83 -9.10
C GLY A 443 -19.34 27.00 -9.10
N ASN A 444 -19.25 27.87 -10.10
CA ASN A 444 -20.16 28.99 -10.26
C ASN A 444 -21.02 28.79 -11.50
N PHE A 445 -22.33 29.03 -11.36
CA PHE A 445 -23.20 29.12 -12.53
C PHE A 445 -23.01 30.48 -13.22
N PRO A 446 -23.00 30.52 -14.56
CA PRO A 446 -22.90 31.79 -15.29
C PRO A 446 -24.07 32.74 -15.05
N LYS A 447 -25.21 32.18 -14.66
CA LYS A 447 -26.45 32.91 -14.30
C LYS A 447 -27.13 32.18 -13.14
N PRO A 448 -27.93 32.89 -12.30
CA PRO A 448 -28.71 32.25 -11.25
C PRO A 448 -29.58 31.12 -11.81
N ARG A 449 -29.64 30.01 -11.07
CA ARG A 449 -30.49 28.87 -11.40
C ARG A 449 -31.65 28.76 -10.42
N PRO A 450 -32.86 28.45 -10.90
CA PRO A 450 -34.01 28.25 -10.02
C PRO A 450 -33.82 26.96 -9.21
N MET A 451 -34.56 26.80 -8.12
CA MET A 451 -34.67 25.55 -7.39
C MET A 451 -35.07 24.39 -8.33
N SER A 452 -34.55 23.19 -8.07
CA SER A 452 -34.76 21.99 -8.88
C SER A 452 -34.24 22.08 -10.33
N HIS A 453 -33.23 22.94 -10.59
CA HIS A 453 -32.52 22.92 -11.87
C HIS A 453 -31.58 21.71 -11.92
N PRO A 454 -31.63 20.89 -12.99
CA PRO A 454 -30.81 19.68 -13.06
C PRO A 454 -29.33 19.98 -13.23
N ILE A 455 -28.52 19.16 -12.55
CA ILE A 455 -27.06 19.15 -12.61
C ILE A 455 -26.65 17.71 -12.92
N ARG A 456 -25.82 17.49 -13.93
CA ARG A 456 -25.25 16.20 -14.26
C ARG A 456 -23.86 16.11 -13.64
N ILE A 457 -23.64 15.09 -12.83
CA ILE A 457 -22.34 14.77 -12.22
C ILE A 457 -21.83 13.48 -12.85
N SER A 458 -20.67 13.55 -13.50
CA SER A 458 -19.98 12.40 -14.07
C SER A 458 -18.73 12.06 -13.28
N MET A 459 -18.50 10.77 -13.10
CA MET A 459 -17.32 10.24 -12.42
C MET A 459 -16.66 9.19 -13.30
N SER A 460 -15.31 9.21 -13.37
CA SER A 460 -14.51 8.16 -14.00
C SER A 460 -13.41 7.71 -13.06
N TYR A 461 -13.09 6.42 -13.13
CA TYR A 461 -12.10 5.74 -12.32
C TYR A 461 -11.24 4.89 -13.25
N ASP A 462 -9.98 5.25 -13.43
CA ASP A 462 -9.12 4.63 -14.42
C ASP A 462 -8.45 3.33 -13.93
N ALA A 463 -7.65 2.70 -14.79
CA ALA A 463 -6.97 1.45 -14.49
C ALA A 463 -5.89 1.57 -13.38
N ASP A 464 -5.43 2.78 -13.07
CA ASP A 464 -4.52 3.07 -11.96
C ASP A 464 -5.27 3.50 -10.69
N GLN A 465 -6.62 3.44 -10.75
CA GLN A 465 -7.52 3.87 -9.68
C GLN A 465 -7.41 5.38 -9.37
N MET A 466 -7.23 6.20 -10.41
CA MET A 466 -7.28 7.65 -10.31
C MET A 466 -8.69 8.15 -10.66
N ILE A 467 -9.21 9.07 -9.84
CA ILE A 467 -10.59 9.55 -9.92
C ILE A 467 -10.64 10.89 -10.64
N GLN A 468 -11.63 11.05 -11.51
CA GLN A 468 -12.00 12.34 -12.08
C GLN A 468 -13.52 12.55 -11.91
N VAL A 469 -13.92 13.68 -11.31
CA VAL A 469 -15.33 14.05 -11.10
C VAL A 469 -15.59 15.41 -11.73
N LYS A 470 -16.65 15.51 -12.55
CA LYS A 470 -17.06 16.74 -13.23
C LYS A 470 -18.54 16.99 -13.04
N ALA A 471 -18.90 18.27 -12.90
CA ALA A 471 -20.28 18.72 -12.87
C ALA A 471 -20.59 19.60 -14.08
N PHE A 472 -21.77 19.39 -14.66
CA PHE A 472 -22.29 20.11 -15.82
C PHE A 472 -23.71 20.58 -15.55
N ASP A 473 -24.10 21.71 -16.14
CA ASP A 473 -25.50 22.12 -16.19
C ASP A 473 -26.31 21.09 -16.98
N GLY A 474 -27.31 20.51 -16.35
CA GLY A 474 -28.09 19.41 -16.95
C GLY A 474 -28.96 19.83 -18.15
N LYS A 475 -29.25 21.14 -18.32
CA LYS A 475 -30.03 21.63 -19.44
C LYS A 475 -29.17 22.15 -20.58
N THR A 476 -28.07 22.85 -20.29
CA THR A 476 -27.22 23.47 -21.30
C THR A 476 -26.03 22.61 -21.67
N GLY A 477 -25.60 21.70 -20.81
CA GLY A 477 -24.38 20.92 -20.94
C GLY A 477 -23.10 21.69 -20.61
N ASP A 478 -23.24 22.95 -20.13
CA ASP A 478 -22.09 23.78 -19.79
C ASP A 478 -21.32 23.19 -18.59
N PHE A 479 -20.01 23.22 -18.66
CA PHE A 479 -19.13 22.81 -17.56
C PHE A 479 -19.28 23.80 -16.38
N ILE A 480 -19.42 23.24 -15.16
CA ILE A 480 -19.54 24.03 -13.91
C ILE A 480 -18.24 23.96 -13.11
N CYS A 481 -17.82 22.76 -12.74
CA CYS A 481 -16.60 22.53 -11.99
C CYS A 481 -16.13 21.08 -12.11
N GLU A 482 -14.90 20.85 -11.71
CA GLU A 482 -14.36 19.51 -11.48
C GLU A 482 -13.68 19.45 -10.11
N ILE A 483 -13.68 18.27 -9.52
CA ILE A 483 -12.82 18.02 -8.38
C ILE A 483 -11.45 17.66 -8.94
N ASN A 484 -10.51 18.58 -8.76
CA ASN A 484 -9.10 18.27 -8.82
C ASN A 484 -8.74 17.86 -7.40
N LEU A 485 -8.49 16.58 -7.18
CA LEU A 485 -8.01 16.08 -5.90
C LEU A 485 -6.64 16.72 -5.63
N LYS A 486 -6.69 17.98 -5.17
CA LYS A 486 -5.53 18.60 -4.53
C LYS A 486 -5.48 17.94 -3.16
N HIS A 487 -4.77 16.83 -3.09
CA HIS A 487 -4.44 16.29 -1.80
C HIS A 487 -3.65 17.37 -1.06
N GLU A 488 -4.26 17.97 -0.04
CA GLU A 488 -3.58 18.94 0.83
C GLU A 488 -2.33 18.33 1.47
N THR A 489 -2.24 17.01 1.41
CA THR A 489 -1.12 16.18 1.83
C THR A 489 0.02 16.14 0.81
N LEU A 490 -0.28 16.33 -0.50
CA LEU A 490 0.74 16.23 -1.53
C LEU A 490 1.50 17.55 -1.65
N LEU A 491 2.80 17.44 -1.82
CA LEU A 491 3.68 18.56 -2.06
C LEU A 491 3.18 19.42 -3.23
N SER A 492 3.17 20.74 -3.05
CA SER A 492 2.90 21.69 -4.14
C SER A 492 3.91 21.51 -5.29
N MET A 493 3.59 21.98 -6.49
CA MET A 493 4.52 21.89 -7.64
C MET A 493 5.92 22.46 -7.32
N SER A 494 5.97 23.58 -6.59
CA SER A 494 7.26 24.19 -6.16
C SER A 494 8.03 23.30 -5.19
N GLU A 495 7.34 22.62 -4.27
CA GLU A 495 7.97 21.69 -3.33
C GLU A 495 8.42 20.40 -4.02
N ARG A 496 7.65 19.89 -4.99
CA ARG A 496 8.03 18.73 -5.83
C ARG A 496 9.32 19.02 -6.61
N ASP A 497 9.42 20.19 -7.23
CA ASP A 497 10.60 20.57 -8.00
C ASP A 497 11.83 20.72 -7.09
N LYS A 498 11.67 21.31 -5.90
CA LYS A 498 12.74 21.39 -4.90
C LYS A 498 13.18 20.01 -4.42
N ALA A 499 12.24 19.12 -4.12
CA ALA A 499 12.53 17.75 -3.70
C ALA A 499 13.26 16.97 -4.81
N ARG A 500 12.82 17.11 -6.06
CA ARG A 500 13.46 16.49 -7.23
C ARG A 500 14.89 17.02 -7.45
N ASP A 501 15.08 18.32 -7.36
CA ASP A 501 16.41 18.93 -7.55
C ASP A 501 17.36 18.56 -6.42
N PHE A 502 16.86 18.44 -5.19
CA PHE A 502 17.62 17.90 -4.07
C PHE A 502 18.09 16.46 -4.33
N LEU A 503 17.19 15.58 -4.82
CA LEU A 503 17.52 14.18 -5.12
C LEU A 503 18.53 14.02 -6.27
N LYS A 504 18.56 14.95 -7.23
CA LYS A 504 19.56 14.91 -8.32
C LYS A 504 20.98 15.13 -7.82
N GLY A 505 21.14 15.87 -6.72
CA GLY A 505 22.44 16.15 -6.10
C GLY A 505 22.93 15.08 -5.13
N LEU A 506 22.13 14.03 -4.88
CA LEU A 506 22.52 12.94 -3.98
C LEU A 506 23.21 11.83 -4.76
N ASP A 507 24.45 11.53 -4.36
CA ASP A 507 25.13 10.30 -4.75
C ASP A 507 24.72 9.18 -3.77
N PHE A 508 24.15 8.11 -4.28
CA PHE A 508 23.83 6.90 -3.51
C PHE A 508 24.97 5.90 -3.72
N GLU A 509 25.80 5.74 -2.71
CA GLU A 509 26.77 4.64 -2.65
C GLU A 509 26.10 3.30 -2.41
#